data_920f62ede3f76323f03fa01715c7aa31
#
_entry.id   920f62ede3f76323f03fa01715c7aa31
#
_cell.length_a   1.000
_cell.length_b   1.000
_cell.length_c   1.000
_cell.angle_alpha   90.00
_cell.angle_beta   90.00
_cell.angle_gamma   90.00
#
_symmetry.space_group_name_H-M   'P 1'
#
loop_
_entity.id
_entity.type
_entity.pdbx_description
1 polymer ?
#
loop_
_entity_poly.entity_id
_entity_poly.type
_entity_poly.pdbx_seq_one_letter_code
_entity_poly.pdbx_strand_id
1 'polypeptide(L)' 'MMEMTMDRNQWIKIQVRIFATPEGKDWYNQAHLPRILRNIGDATLVDLEFSSEKDALMFLLRWA' A
#
# COMPACT_ATOMS: atom_id res chain seq x y z
N MET A 1 11.52 -7.37 -6.52
CA MET A 1 10.06 -7.41 -6.32
C MET A 1 9.78 -7.96 -4.93
N MET A 2 8.91 -7.32 -4.18
CA MET A 2 8.59 -7.73 -2.83
C MET A 2 7.08 -7.81 -2.63
N GLU A 3 6.62 -8.88 -2.02
CA GLU A 3 5.21 -9.05 -1.69
C GLU A 3 4.99 -8.90 -0.19
N MET A 4 3.83 -8.37 0.17
CA MET A 4 3.44 -8.17 1.56
C MET A 4 1.96 -8.45 1.72
N THR A 5 1.60 -9.13 2.79
CA THR A 5 0.21 -9.37 3.14
C THR A 5 -0.15 -8.51 4.34
N MET A 6 -1.28 -7.81 4.27
CA MET A 6 -1.75 -7.02 5.40
C MET A 6 -3.26 -7.15 5.56
N ASP A 7 -3.73 -6.75 6.73
CA ASP A 7 -5.16 -6.67 7.03
C ASP A 7 -5.83 -5.63 6.13
N ARG A 8 -7.00 -5.95 5.61
CA ARG A 8 -7.75 -5.07 4.72
C ARG A 8 -8.10 -3.73 5.39
N ASN A 9 -8.45 -3.76 6.66
CA ASN A 9 -8.77 -2.53 7.38
C ASN A 9 -7.56 -1.62 7.51
N GLN A 10 -6.40 -2.21 7.73
CA GLN A 10 -5.13 -1.47 7.76
C GLN A 10 -4.84 -0.84 6.39
N TRP A 11 -5.05 -1.59 5.33
CA TRP A 11 -4.87 -1.08 3.96
C TRP A 11 -5.78 0.10 3.66
N ILE A 12 -7.06 0.01 4.07
CA ILE A 12 -8.02 1.10 3.88
C ILE A 12 -7.58 2.36 4.64
N LYS A 13 -7.13 2.20 5.88
CA LYS A 13 -6.64 3.33 6.68
C LYS A 13 -5.44 4.02 6.03
N ILE A 14 -4.54 3.24 5.46
CA ILE A 14 -3.37 3.77 4.75
C ILE A 14 -3.82 4.57 3.53
N GLN A 15 -4.76 4.05 2.75
CA GLN A 15 -5.29 4.76 1.59
C GLN A 15 -5.92 6.09 1.97
N VAL A 16 -6.68 6.13 3.07
CA VAL A 16 -7.28 7.37 3.57
C VAL A 16 -6.20 8.40 3.88
N ARG A 17 -5.10 7.99 4.52
CA ARG A 17 -3.99 8.88 4.82
C ARG A 17 -3.33 9.42 3.57
N ILE A 18 -3.11 8.57 2.57
CA ILE A 18 -2.50 8.98 1.31
C ILE A 18 -3.35 10.04 0.62
N PHE A 19 -4.67 9.85 0.55
CA PHE A 19 -5.54 10.80 -0.12
C PHE A 19 -5.90 12.02 0.71
N ALA A 20 -5.54 12.04 1.98
CA ALA A 20 -5.80 13.19 2.85
C ALA A 20 -4.87 14.38 2.61
N THR A 21 -3.76 14.19 1.90
CA THR A 21 -2.76 15.24 1.65
C THR A 21 -2.44 15.36 0.16
N PRO A 22 -2.09 16.57 -0.33
CA PRO A 22 -1.61 16.73 -1.70
C PRO A 22 -0.34 15.92 -2.00
N GLU A 23 0.55 15.82 -1.01
CA GLU A 23 1.77 15.01 -1.11
C GLU A 23 1.46 13.55 -1.37
N GLY A 24 0.48 13.01 -0.65
CA GLY A 24 0.06 11.64 -0.82
C GLY A 24 -0.52 11.38 -2.21
N LYS A 25 -1.31 12.31 -2.73
CA LYS A 25 -1.87 12.22 -4.08
C LYS A 25 -0.78 12.23 -5.14
N ASP A 26 0.23 13.07 -4.97
CA ASP A 26 1.38 13.12 -5.87
C ASP A 26 2.14 11.80 -5.83
N TRP A 27 2.35 11.27 -4.63
CA TRP A 27 3.04 10.01 -4.45
C TRP A 27 2.29 8.86 -5.12
N TYR A 28 0.97 8.85 -5.00
CA TYR A 28 0.11 7.89 -5.66
C TYR A 28 0.27 7.96 -7.19
N ASN A 29 0.25 9.18 -7.73
CA ASN A 29 0.35 9.40 -9.17
C ASN A 29 1.71 9.04 -9.75
N GLN A 30 2.76 8.97 -8.92
CA GLN A 30 4.10 8.58 -9.34
C GLN A 30 4.30 7.06 -9.37
N ALA A 31 3.23 6.31 -9.21
CA ALA A 31 3.25 4.85 -9.28
C ALA A 31 4.15 4.17 -8.23
N HIS A 32 4.33 4.81 -7.07
CA HIS A 32 5.06 4.22 -5.96
C HIS A 32 4.18 3.33 -5.08
N LEU A 33 2.89 3.30 -5.36
CA LEU A 33 1.97 2.47 -4.60
C LEU A 33 2.16 1.00 -4.93
N PRO A 34 1.91 0.12 -3.96
CA PRO A 34 1.92 -1.30 -4.23
C PRO A 34 0.77 -1.68 -5.16
N ARG A 35 1.02 -2.69 -5.96
CA ARG A 35 -0.01 -3.30 -6.77
C ARG A 35 -0.80 -4.29 -5.93
N ILE A 36 -2.11 -4.24 -5.99
CA ILE A 36 -2.94 -5.23 -5.33
C ILE A 36 -2.96 -6.48 -6.20
N LEU A 37 -2.44 -7.59 -5.66
CA LEU A 37 -2.43 -8.85 -6.38
C LEU A 37 -3.76 -9.59 -6.24
N ARG A 38 -4.27 -9.66 -5.01
CA ARG A 38 -5.53 -10.34 -4.74
C ARG A 38 -5.98 -10.09 -3.31
N ASN A 39 -7.27 -10.31 -3.07
CA ASN A 39 -7.81 -10.43 -1.72
C ASN A 39 -7.78 -11.91 -1.33
N ILE A 40 -7.35 -12.20 -0.11
CA ILE A 40 -7.18 -13.57 0.37
C ILE A 40 -8.36 -13.96 1.25
N GLY A 41 -8.86 -15.20 1.04
CA GLY A 41 -9.92 -15.79 1.85
C GLY A 41 -11.22 -15.04 1.71
N ASP A 42 -11.81 -14.64 2.84
CA ASP A 42 -13.05 -13.91 2.91
C ASP A 42 -12.86 -12.40 2.77
N ALA A 43 -11.79 -11.98 2.13
CA ALA A 43 -11.42 -10.59 1.90
C ALA A 43 -10.98 -9.83 3.17
N THR A 44 -10.50 -10.54 4.17
CA THR A 44 -9.94 -9.92 5.37
C THR A 44 -8.47 -9.54 5.20
N LEU A 45 -7.79 -10.11 4.21
CA LEU A 45 -6.39 -9.87 3.93
C LEU A 45 -6.19 -9.40 2.49
N VAL A 46 -5.16 -8.61 2.28
CA VAL A 46 -4.80 -8.08 0.96
C VAL A 46 -3.33 -8.40 0.69
N ASP A 47 -3.05 -8.96 -0.49
CA ASP A 47 -1.68 -9.15 -0.97
C ASP A 47 -1.26 -7.95 -1.80
N LEU A 48 -0.13 -7.37 -1.46
CA LEU A 48 0.44 -6.22 -2.14
C LEU A 48 1.79 -6.56 -2.74
N GLU A 49 2.07 -6.02 -3.92
CA GLU A 49 3.35 -6.17 -4.58
C GLU A 49 4.03 -4.82 -4.72
N PHE A 50 5.27 -4.74 -4.25
CA PHE A 50 6.11 -3.54 -4.40
C PHE A 50 7.20 -3.81 -5.43
N SER A 51 7.64 -2.75 -6.11
CA SER A 51 8.70 -2.84 -7.10
C SER A 51 10.03 -3.28 -6.49
N SER A 52 10.28 -2.91 -5.24
CA SER A 52 11.51 -3.27 -4.53
C SER A 52 11.25 -3.24 -3.02
N GLU A 53 12.19 -3.83 -2.28
CA GLU A 53 12.17 -3.78 -0.82
C GLU A 53 12.25 -2.34 -0.32
N LYS A 54 13.02 -1.50 -1.01
CA LYS A 54 13.14 -0.08 -0.67
C LYS A 54 11.79 0.62 -0.76
N ASP A 55 11.02 0.36 -1.81
CA ASP A 55 9.69 0.95 -1.98
C ASP A 55 8.76 0.50 -0.86
N ALA A 56 8.81 -0.78 -0.49
CA ALA A 56 8.01 -1.31 0.61
C ALA A 56 8.35 -0.63 1.94
N LEU A 57 9.64 -0.48 2.23
CA LEU A 57 10.08 0.18 3.47
C LEU A 57 9.67 1.65 3.51
N MET A 58 9.82 2.37 2.42
CA MET A 58 9.41 3.77 2.35
C MET A 58 7.91 3.93 2.50
N PHE A 59 7.14 3.02 1.92
CA PHE A 59 5.69 3.00 2.09
C PHE A 59 5.30 2.83 3.56
N LEU A 60 5.89 1.86 4.23
CA LEU A 60 5.60 1.59 5.64
C LEU A 60 6.00 2.75 6.54
N LEU A 61 7.18 3.33 6.31
CA LEU A 61 7.67 4.44 7.11
C LEU A 61 6.83 5.70 6.96
N ARG A 62 6.25 5.90 5.78
CA ARG A 62 5.52 7.12 5.48
C ARG A 62 4.04 7.01 5.77
N TRP A 63 3.42 5.88 5.50
CA TRP A 63 1.97 5.75 5.48
C TRP A 63 1.39 4.76 6.48
N ALA A 64 2.15 3.79 6.90
CA ALA A 64 1.64 2.77 7.82
C ALA A 64 1.64 3.20 9.28
#